data_b67ca7c355c6c675a6ab2f8199a28593
#
_entry.id   b67ca7c355c6c675a6ab2f8199a28593
#
_cell.length_a   1.000
_cell.length_b   1.000
_cell.length_c   1.000
_cell.angle_alpha   90.00
_cell.angle_beta   90.00
_cell.angle_gamma   90.00
#
_symmetry.space_group_name_H-M   'P 1'
#
loop_
_entity.id
_entity.type
_entity.pdbx_description
1 polymer ?
#
loop_
_entity_poly.entity_id
_entity_poly.type
_entity_poly.pdbx_seq_one_letter_code
_entity_poly.pdbx_strand_id
1 'polypeptide(L)'
;MATQHHATVGTEKALMAPSLLRNGARRRNQAGTGQLNESAVFYNQIRSYAHAEAQSWQPSRNGKSRGTSLEMTWKHAKETLENRWEILRKLATAGHVLQGEARTFVEERELIREGLQEVEGSIRETGRLPRVAGPGANDVPRAYAAAATYLRLVNYEFHEETFEQFFSAIQEDVPFEMAELWQLRPFTELALIELVAKESKRLDGRAQTAPSANLSEGKTESAPTEGGR
;
A
#
# COMPACT_ATOMS: atom_id res chain seq x y z
N MET A 1 27.83 44.49 7.68
CA MET A 1 26.91 43.56 8.36
C MET A 1 26.54 42.49 7.34
N ALA A 2 27.12 41.31 7.45
CA ALA A 2 26.96 40.21 6.51
C ALA A 2 26.02 39.16 7.15
N THR A 3 24.89 38.95 6.53
CA THR A 3 23.88 37.96 6.95
C THR A 3 24.27 36.61 6.36
N GLN A 4 24.69 35.67 7.19
CA GLN A 4 24.95 34.28 6.81
C GLN A 4 23.64 33.53 6.69
N HIS A 5 23.32 33.08 5.48
CA HIS A 5 22.28 32.06 5.24
C HIS A 5 22.86 30.67 5.56
N HIS A 6 22.42 30.07 6.64
CA HIS A 6 22.61 28.63 6.88
C HIS A 6 21.62 27.85 6.04
N ALA A 7 22.11 27.19 5.00
CA ALA A 7 21.40 26.18 4.27
C ALA A 7 21.42 24.87 5.09
N THR A 8 20.28 24.49 5.63
CA THR A 8 20.09 23.19 6.27
C THR A 8 19.92 22.15 5.18
N VAL A 9 20.96 21.39 4.91
CA VAL A 9 20.93 20.20 4.04
C VAL A 9 20.14 19.13 4.79
N GLY A 10 18.89 18.93 4.38
CA GLY A 10 18.07 17.80 4.82
C GLY A 10 18.62 16.51 4.25
N THR A 11 19.26 15.71 5.10
CA THR A 11 19.67 14.35 4.78
C THR A 11 18.42 13.50 4.67
N GLU A 12 17.92 13.37 3.46
CA GLU A 12 16.91 12.37 3.07
C GLU A 12 17.58 10.99 3.16
N LYS A 13 17.54 10.38 4.34
CA LYS A 13 17.86 8.97 4.52
C LYS A 13 16.76 8.17 3.81
N ALA A 14 16.98 7.92 2.52
CA ALA A 14 16.24 6.90 1.80
C ALA A 14 16.49 5.56 2.53
N LEU A 15 15.53 5.13 3.34
CA LEU A 15 15.45 3.77 3.86
C LEU A 15 15.22 2.86 2.65
N MET A 16 16.32 2.43 2.02
CA MET A 16 16.31 1.31 1.10
C MET A 16 15.82 0.09 1.88
N ALA A 17 14.60 -0.33 1.63
CA ALA A 17 14.14 -1.64 2.07
C ALA A 17 15.11 -2.68 1.50
N PRO A 18 15.73 -3.53 2.35
CA PRO A 18 16.67 -4.53 1.83
C PRO A 18 15.94 -5.44 0.88
N SER A 19 16.48 -5.61 -0.33
CA SER A 19 15.99 -6.52 -1.37
C SER A 19 15.97 -8.01 -0.94
N LEU A 20 16.30 -8.30 0.29
CA LEU A 20 16.34 -9.62 0.92
C LEU A 20 14.95 -10.26 1.11
N LEU A 21 13.88 -9.46 1.20
CA LEU A 21 12.51 -9.97 1.39
C LEU A 21 11.94 -10.65 0.13
N ARG A 22 12.52 -10.39 -1.04
CA ARG A 22 12.01 -10.91 -2.33
C ARG A 22 12.23 -12.40 -2.55
N ASN A 23 13.11 -13.06 -1.78
CA ASN A 23 13.51 -14.45 -1.97
C ASN A 23 12.86 -15.47 -1.03
N GLY A 24 12.13 -15.04 0.01
CA GLY A 24 11.55 -15.95 1.01
C GLY A 24 10.36 -16.78 0.53
N ALA A 25 9.56 -16.27 -0.41
CA ALA A 25 8.29 -16.88 -0.80
C ALA A 25 8.40 -18.03 -1.82
N ARG A 26 9.57 -18.27 -2.46
CA ARG A 26 9.70 -19.25 -3.55
C ARG A 26 10.37 -20.59 -3.20
N ARG A 27 10.81 -20.81 -1.97
CA ARG A 27 11.46 -22.08 -1.57
C ARG A 27 10.67 -22.87 -0.53
N ARG A 28 9.45 -23.29 -0.85
CA ARG A 28 8.82 -24.39 -0.13
C ARG A 28 9.25 -25.68 -0.82
N ASN A 29 10.28 -26.31 -0.33
CA ASN A 29 10.57 -27.73 -0.36
C ASN A 29 12.09 -27.98 -0.34
N GLN A 30 12.73 -27.90 0.83
CA GLN A 30 13.91 -28.69 1.16
C GLN A 30 14.30 -28.49 2.64
N ALA A 31 14.29 -29.60 3.39
CA ALA A 31 15.05 -29.94 4.61
C ALA A 31 14.95 -29.03 5.86
N GLY A 32 14.32 -29.56 6.87
CA GLY A 32 13.85 -29.01 8.16
C GLY A 32 14.79 -28.30 9.12
N THR A 33 16.07 -28.14 8.89
CA THR A 33 16.98 -27.44 9.82
C THR A 33 17.45 -26.07 9.32
N GLY A 34 17.59 -25.88 8.02
CA GLY A 34 17.93 -24.57 7.43
C GLY A 34 16.79 -23.57 7.54
N GLN A 35 15.57 -24.04 7.39
CA GLN A 35 14.37 -23.21 7.37
C GLN A 35 14.03 -22.57 8.74
N LEU A 36 14.30 -23.28 9.84
CA LEU A 36 14.12 -22.73 11.19
C LEU A 36 15.09 -21.59 11.49
N ASN A 37 16.31 -21.66 10.98
CA ASN A 37 17.32 -20.62 11.20
C ASN A 37 17.02 -19.36 10.36
N GLU A 38 16.56 -19.52 9.13
CA GLU A 38 16.16 -18.40 8.26
C GLU A 38 14.94 -17.66 8.84
N SER A 39 13.95 -18.37 9.35
CA SER A 39 12.78 -17.78 10.01
C SER A 39 13.17 -17.02 11.27
N ALA A 40 14.04 -17.58 12.12
CA ALA A 40 14.50 -16.92 13.33
C ALA A 40 15.29 -15.63 13.03
N VAL A 41 16.13 -15.63 12.00
CA VAL A 41 16.85 -14.43 11.54
C VAL A 41 15.87 -13.37 11.05
N PHE A 42 14.87 -13.77 10.30
CA PHE A 42 13.84 -12.86 9.79
C PHE A 42 13.02 -12.21 10.91
N TYR A 43 12.56 -12.99 11.90
CA TYR A 43 11.83 -12.44 13.05
C TYR A 43 12.70 -11.51 13.91
N ASN A 44 13.99 -11.83 14.10
CA ASN A 44 14.92 -10.93 14.80
C ASN A 44 15.11 -9.61 14.05
N GLN A 45 15.11 -9.61 12.73
CA GLN A 45 15.14 -8.39 11.93
C GLN A 45 13.86 -7.57 12.12
N ILE A 46 12.68 -8.20 12.07
CA ILE A 46 11.39 -7.54 12.32
C ILE A 46 11.41 -6.85 13.69
N ARG A 47 11.83 -7.54 14.74
CA ARG A 47 11.93 -6.99 16.10
C ARG A 47 12.93 -5.83 16.18
N SER A 48 14.08 -5.94 15.54
CA SER A 48 15.08 -4.86 15.51
C SER A 48 14.55 -3.59 14.83
N TYR A 49 13.79 -3.73 13.75
CA TYR A 49 13.13 -2.60 13.09
C TYR A 49 12.04 -1.98 13.98
N ALA A 50 11.28 -2.81 14.69
CA ALA A 50 10.24 -2.35 15.61
C ALA A 50 10.82 -1.50 16.74
N HIS A 51 11.92 -1.97 17.38
CA HIS A 51 12.64 -1.22 18.42
C HIS A 51 13.19 0.11 17.85
N ALA A 52 13.84 0.07 16.69
CA ALA A 52 14.37 1.28 16.06
C ALA A 52 13.26 2.30 15.74
N GLU A 53 12.10 1.84 15.29
CA GLU A 53 10.92 2.69 15.04
C GLU A 53 10.44 3.32 16.34
N ALA A 54 10.20 2.52 17.40
CA ALA A 54 9.73 3.02 18.70
C ALA A 54 10.70 4.05 19.31
N GLN A 55 12.03 3.80 19.23
CA GLN A 55 13.06 4.71 19.71
C GLN A 55 13.18 6.00 18.90
N SER A 56 12.77 5.97 17.63
CA SER A 56 12.78 7.16 16.76
C SER A 56 11.65 8.14 17.08
N TRP A 57 10.62 7.71 17.79
CA TRP A 57 9.43 8.51 18.04
C TRP A 57 9.71 9.69 18.96
N GLN A 58 9.44 10.88 18.43
CA GLN A 58 9.44 12.09 19.23
C GLN A 58 8.00 12.45 19.56
N PRO A 59 7.68 12.70 20.86
CA PRO A 59 6.37 13.18 21.22
C PRO A 59 6.05 14.47 20.44
N SER A 60 4.85 14.51 19.85
CA SER A 60 4.41 15.73 19.19
C SER A 60 4.35 16.88 20.17
N ARG A 61 5.06 17.96 19.89
CA ARG A 61 5.04 19.19 20.69
C ARG A 61 3.70 19.92 20.58
N ASN A 62 2.91 19.59 19.57
CA ASN A 62 1.62 20.23 19.30
C ASN A 62 0.46 19.36 19.80
N GLY A 63 0.40 19.06 21.08
CA GLY A 63 -0.66 18.24 21.71
C GLY A 63 -2.11 18.64 21.46
N LYS A 64 -2.38 19.49 20.47
CA LYS A 64 -3.70 19.98 20.04
C LYS A 64 -3.91 19.93 18.52
N SER A 65 -3.06 19.23 17.76
CA SER A 65 -3.36 19.04 16.35
C SER A 65 -4.62 18.19 16.25
N ARG A 66 -5.75 18.86 16.05
CA ARG A 66 -7.04 18.22 15.77
C ARG A 66 -6.84 17.26 14.59
N GLY A 67 -7.41 16.10 14.65
CA GLY A 67 -7.37 14.94 13.74
C GLY A 67 -7.32 15.12 12.22
N THR A 68 -6.97 16.32 11.78
CA THR A 68 -7.00 16.75 10.37
C THR A 68 -6.08 15.99 9.44
N SER A 69 -4.94 15.46 9.94
CA SER A 69 -3.99 14.77 9.06
C SER A 69 -4.56 13.45 8.51
N LEU A 70 -5.01 12.53 9.36
CA LEU A 70 -5.55 11.24 8.89
C LEU A 70 -6.88 11.40 8.14
N GLU A 71 -7.73 12.32 8.57
CA GLU A 71 -8.98 12.61 7.86
C GLU A 71 -8.71 13.14 6.45
N MET A 72 -7.72 14.02 6.29
CA MET A 72 -7.31 14.52 4.97
C MET A 72 -6.72 13.41 4.12
N THR A 73 -5.88 12.56 4.70
CA THR A 73 -5.32 11.40 4.03
C THR A 73 -6.41 10.46 3.52
N TRP A 74 -7.35 10.10 4.37
CA TRP A 74 -8.50 9.26 4.00
C TRP A 74 -9.35 9.91 2.90
N LYS A 75 -9.70 11.19 3.02
CA LYS A 75 -10.46 11.91 1.99
C LYS A 75 -9.74 11.90 0.64
N HIS A 76 -8.46 12.19 0.64
CA HIS A 76 -7.66 12.17 -0.57
C HIS A 76 -7.58 10.78 -1.20
N ALA A 77 -7.40 9.73 -0.39
CA ALA A 77 -7.40 8.36 -0.87
C ALA A 77 -8.74 7.99 -1.50
N LYS A 78 -9.86 8.29 -0.80
CA LYS A 78 -11.22 8.06 -1.28
C LYS A 78 -11.48 8.75 -2.62
N GLU A 79 -11.21 10.05 -2.72
CA GLU A 79 -11.39 10.83 -3.95
C GLU A 79 -10.53 10.26 -5.10
N THR A 80 -9.30 9.87 -4.81
CA THR A 80 -8.40 9.26 -5.81
C THR A 80 -8.99 7.96 -6.35
N LEU A 81 -9.48 7.08 -5.48
CA LEU A 81 -10.07 5.79 -5.85
C LEU A 81 -11.37 5.98 -6.64
N GLU A 82 -12.26 6.87 -6.17
CA GLU A 82 -13.52 7.16 -6.86
C GLU A 82 -13.29 7.72 -8.28
N ASN A 83 -12.35 8.66 -8.43
CA ASN A 83 -11.97 9.20 -9.72
C ASN A 83 -11.41 8.13 -10.65
N ARG A 84 -10.57 7.22 -10.12
CA ARG A 84 -9.98 6.15 -10.91
C ARG A 84 -11.04 5.15 -11.38
N TRP A 85 -11.97 4.73 -10.53
CA TRP A 85 -13.09 3.86 -10.91
C TRP A 85 -13.94 4.51 -12.03
N GLU A 86 -14.22 5.80 -11.94
CA GLU A 86 -15.00 6.50 -12.97
C GLU A 86 -14.26 6.51 -14.33
N ILE A 87 -12.93 6.74 -14.32
CA ILE A 87 -12.11 6.69 -15.53
C ILE A 87 -12.15 5.29 -16.16
N LEU A 88 -11.89 4.26 -15.37
CA LEU A 88 -11.85 2.88 -15.84
C LEU A 88 -13.24 2.43 -16.34
N ARG A 89 -14.31 2.83 -15.65
CA ARG A 89 -15.67 2.56 -16.07
C ARG A 89 -15.99 3.20 -17.44
N LYS A 90 -15.58 4.45 -17.65
CA LYS A 90 -15.74 5.13 -18.95
C LYS A 90 -14.98 4.41 -20.06
N LEU A 91 -13.76 3.97 -19.80
CA LEU A 91 -12.97 3.21 -20.77
C LEU A 91 -13.67 1.88 -21.12
N ALA A 92 -14.15 1.13 -20.12
CA ALA A 92 -14.90 -0.10 -20.35
C ALA A 92 -16.18 0.14 -21.18
N THR A 93 -16.92 1.21 -20.87
CA THR A 93 -18.14 1.59 -21.62
C THR A 93 -17.83 2.01 -23.06
N ALA A 94 -16.65 2.59 -23.30
CA ALA A 94 -16.18 2.93 -24.65
C ALA A 94 -15.65 1.72 -25.46
N GLY A 95 -15.79 0.50 -24.90
CA GLY A 95 -15.40 -0.74 -25.58
C GLY A 95 -13.93 -1.15 -25.36
N HIS A 96 -13.22 -0.45 -24.46
CA HIS A 96 -11.88 -0.89 -24.10
C HIS A 96 -11.92 -2.07 -23.15
N VAL A 97 -11.12 -3.11 -23.42
CA VAL A 97 -11.00 -4.28 -22.56
C VAL A 97 -10.00 -3.97 -21.43
N LEU A 98 -10.50 -3.93 -20.21
CA LEU A 98 -9.63 -3.82 -19.03
C LEU A 98 -8.90 -5.15 -18.79
N GLN A 99 -7.59 -5.10 -18.56
CA GLN A 99 -6.76 -6.27 -18.33
C GLN A 99 -5.88 -6.10 -17.08
N GLY A 100 -5.40 -7.23 -16.53
CA GLY A 100 -4.48 -7.25 -15.42
C GLY A 100 -5.00 -6.45 -14.21
N GLU A 101 -4.14 -5.61 -13.64
CA GLU A 101 -4.41 -4.86 -12.42
C GLU A 101 -5.62 -3.91 -12.54
N ALA A 102 -5.86 -3.31 -13.72
CA ALA A 102 -7.01 -2.43 -13.93
C ALA A 102 -8.34 -3.20 -13.82
N ARG A 103 -8.38 -4.45 -14.31
CA ARG A 103 -9.54 -5.32 -14.19
C ARG A 103 -9.76 -5.71 -12.73
N THR A 104 -8.73 -6.24 -12.06
CA THR A 104 -8.79 -6.61 -10.64
C THR A 104 -9.24 -5.42 -9.78
N PHE A 105 -8.71 -4.23 -10.01
CA PHE A 105 -9.10 -3.03 -9.26
C PHE A 105 -10.59 -2.68 -9.41
N VAL A 106 -11.18 -2.92 -10.58
CA VAL A 106 -12.62 -2.70 -10.80
C VAL A 106 -13.45 -3.81 -10.17
N GLU A 107 -13.00 -5.06 -10.26
CA GLU A 107 -13.68 -6.24 -9.67
C GLU A 107 -13.72 -6.16 -8.14
N GLU A 108 -12.63 -5.70 -7.50
CA GLU A 108 -12.51 -5.58 -6.03
C GLU A 108 -13.09 -4.26 -5.46
N ARG A 109 -13.84 -3.52 -6.25
CA ARG A 109 -14.38 -2.21 -5.85
C ARG A 109 -15.17 -2.26 -4.55
N GLU A 110 -16.04 -3.24 -4.37
CA GLU A 110 -16.90 -3.31 -3.19
C GLU A 110 -16.09 -3.61 -1.93
N LEU A 111 -15.09 -4.48 -2.01
CA LEU A 111 -14.15 -4.74 -0.91
C LEU A 111 -13.43 -3.45 -0.47
N ILE A 112 -12.92 -2.67 -1.43
CA ILE A 112 -12.24 -1.41 -1.14
C ILE A 112 -13.22 -0.39 -0.53
N ARG A 113 -14.48 -0.35 -0.98
CA ARG A 113 -15.51 0.54 -0.41
C ARG A 113 -15.88 0.16 1.02
N GLU A 114 -16.00 -1.12 1.32
CA GLU A 114 -16.23 -1.62 2.69
C GLU A 114 -15.09 -1.18 3.61
N GLY A 115 -13.84 -1.37 3.22
CA GLY A 115 -12.68 -0.88 3.97
C GLY A 115 -12.69 0.64 4.16
N LEU A 116 -13.04 1.42 3.14
CA LEU A 116 -13.20 2.87 3.25
C LEU A 116 -14.27 3.27 4.29
N GLN A 117 -15.38 2.54 4.38
CA GLN A 117 -16.44 2.81 5.36
C GLN A 117 -16.02 2.44 6.78
N GLU A 118 -15.34 1.31 6.97
CA GLU A 118 -14.84 0.88 8.27
C GLU A 118 -13.82 1.88 8.83
N VAL A 119 -12.88 2.31 8.01
CA VAL A 119 -11.88 3.31 8.38
C VAL A 119 -12.52 4.67 8.69
N GLU A 120 -13.56 5.10 7.97
CA GLU A 120 -14.24 6.39 8.21
C GLU A 120 -14.78 6.50 9.63
N GLY A 121 -15.39 5.43 10.14
CA GLY A 121 -15.88 5.37 11.52
C GLY A 121 -14.75 5.56 12.53
N SER A 122 -13.65 4.87 12.32
CA SER A 122 -12.52 4.86 13.25
C SER A 122 -11.73 6.16 13.28
N ILE A 123 -11.57 6.84 12.13
CA ILE A 123 -10.82 8.12 12.05
C ILE A 123 -11.42 9.19 12.96
N ARG A 124 -12.73 9.22 13.13
CA ARG A 124 -13.41 10.23 13.97
C ARG A 124 -13.02 10.13 15.44
N GLU A 125 -12.59 8.96 15.90
CA GLU A 125 -12.23 8.69 17.29
C GLU A 125 -10.74 8.96 17.59
N THR A 126 -9.92 9.26 16.59
CA THR A 126 -8.46 9.37 16.73
C THR A 126 -7.96 10.62 17.44
N GLY A 127 -8.84 11.58 17.74
CA GLY A 127 -8.45 12.90 18.29
C GLY A 127 -7.79 12.87 19.67
N ARG A 128 -7.89 11.76 20.40
CA ARG A 128 -7.34 11.59 21.76
C ARG A 128 -6.13 10.67 21.82
N LEU A 129 -5.77 10.04 20.71
CA LEU A 129 -4.65 9.08 20.70
C LEU A 129 -3.30 9.78 20.82
N PRO A 130 -2.31 9.14 21.47
CA PRO A 130 -0.95 9.59 21.49
C PRO A 130 -0.39 9.77 20.06
N ARG A 131 0.35 10.85 19.84
CA ARG A 131 0.82 11.26 18.51
C ARG A 131 2.33 11.39 18.45
N VAL A 132 2.86 11.11 17.28
CA VAL A 132 4.29 11.24 16.96
C VAL A 132 4.46 12.09 15.70
N ALA A 133 5.63 12.69 15.56
CA ALA A 133 5.99 13.38 14.33
C ALA A 133 6.17 12.33 13.22
N GLY A 134 5.27 12.34 12.26
CA GLY A 134 5.32 11.46 11.08
C GLY A 134 6.22 12.00 9.97
N PRO A 135 6.37 11.25 8.88
CA PRO A 135 7.04 11.72 7.67
C PRO A 135 6.39 13.02 7.18
N GLY A 136 7.21 14.03 6.88
CA GLY A 136 6.72 15.33 6.40
C GLY A 136 6.27 16.30 7.51
N ALA A 137 6.72 16.12 8.76
CA ALA A 137 6.40 16.96 9.93
C ALA A 137 4.91 16.97 10.30
N ASN A 138 4.14 16.00 9.83
CA ASN A 138 2.74 15.85 10.18
C ASN A 138 2.61 15.00 11.45
N ASP A 139 1.83 15.49 12.40
CA ASP A 139 1.49 14.73 13.59
C ASP A 139 0.48 13.62 13.25
N VAL A 140 0.86 12.38 13.49
CA VAL A 140 -0.01 11.21 13.29
C VAL A 140 -0.13 10.41 14.58
N PRO A 141 -1.24 9.66 14.79
CA PRO A 141 -1.30 8.70 15.88
C PRO A 141 -0.13 7.71 15.77
N ARG A 142 0.54 7.41 16.89
CA ARG A 142 1.70 6.51 16.86
C ARG A 142 1.33 5.10 16.43
N ALA A 143 0.13 4.62 16.75
CA ALA A 143 -0.38 3.34 16.27
C ALA A 143 -0.53 3.31 14.73
N TYR A 144 -0.94 4.43 14.10
CA TYR A 144 -0.94 4.52 12.64
C TYR A 144 0.49 4.53 12.05
N ALA A 145 1.41 5.28 12.68
CA ALA A 145 2.81 5.29 12.26
C ALA A 145 3.40 3.87 12.30
N ALA A 146 3.14 3.13 13.38
CA ALA A 146 3.55 1.73 13.53
C ALA A 146 2.95 0.83 12.44
N ALA A 147 1.64 0.91 12.19
CA ALA A 147 0.95 0.11 11.18
C ALA A 147 1.51 0.38 9.77
N ALA A 148 1.70 1.64 9.41
CA ALA A 148 2.27 2.03 8.12
C ALA A 148 3.74 1.58 7.98
N THR A 149 4.53 1.60 9.05
CA THR A 149 5.91 1.12 9.04
C THR A 149 5.96 -0.39 8.92
N TYR A 150 5.11 -1.13 9.67
CA TYR A 150 4.98 -2.57 9.53
C TYR A 150 4.69 -3.00 8.10
N LEU A 151 3.64 -2.43 7.48
CA LEU A 151 3.26 -2.80 6.12
C LEU A 151 4.39 -2.54 5.11
N ARG A 152 5.10 -1.43 5.23
CA ARG A 152 6.27 -1.16 4.37
C ARG A 152 7.39 -2.17 4.60
N LEU A 153 7.62 -2.57 5.85
CA LEU A 153 8.65 -3.53 6.21
C LEU A 153 8.39 -4.90 5.59
N VAL A 154 7.14 -5.37 5.63
CA VAL A 154 6.72 -6.66 5.04
C VAL A 154 6.32 -6.55 3.57
N ASN A 155 6.62 -5.42 2.91
CA ASN A 155 6.25 -5.17 1.51
C ASN A 155 4.74 -5.40 1.24
N TYR A 156 3.91 -5.00 2.20
CA TYR A 156 2.44 -5.14 2.18
C TYR A 156 1.92 -6.59 2.12
N GLU A 157 2.77 -7.57 2.39
CA GLU A 157 2.39 -8.97 2.56
C GLU A 157 2.11 -9.21 4.05
N PHE A 158 0.84 -9.16 4.44
CA PHE A 158 0.44 -9.35 5.83
C PHE A 158 0.59 -10.81 6.27
N HIS A 159 1.28 -11.01 7.40
CA HIS A 159 1.38 -12.30 8.08
C HIS A 159 1.18 -12.09 9.58
N GLU A 160 0.31 -12.87 10.18
CA GLU A 160 -0.08 -12.73 11.58
C GLU A 160 1.16 -12.81 12.51
N GLU A 161 2.04 -13.78 12.30
CA GLU A 161 3.23 -13.97 13.14
C GLU A 161 4.18 -12.76 13.08
N THR A 162 4.39 -12.17 11.90
CA THR A 162 5.27 -10.98 11.77
C THR A 162 4.63 -9.75 12.36
N PHE A 163 3.30 -9.62 12.24
CA PHE A 163 2.54 -8.55 12.85
C PHE A 163 2.66 -8.63 14.39
N GLU A 164 2.42 -9.79 14.95
CA GLU A 164 2.54 -10.02 16.40
C GLU A 164 3.96 -9.72 16.90
N GLN A 165 5.00 -10.21 16.22
CA GLN A 165 6.39 -9.95 16.59
C GLN A 165 6.76 -8.47 16.53
N PHE A 166 6.31 -7.77 15.50
CA PHE A 166 6.57 -6.34 15.32
C PHE A 166 5.91 -5.52 16.43
N PHE A 167 4.61 -5.72 16.67
CA PHE A 167 3.88 -4.93 17.65
C PHE A 167 4.22 -5.30 19.09
N SER A 168 4.57 -6.55 19.37
CA SER A 168 5.11 -6.95 20.68
C SER A 168 6.43 -6.24 20.97
N ALA A 169 7.33 -6.18 20.00
CA ALA A 169 8.61 -5.50 20.16
C ALA A 169 8.45 -3.98 20.36
N ILE A 170 7.53 -3.31 19.63
CA ILE A 170 7.22 -1.90 19.89
C ILE A 170 6.74 -1.69 21.32
N GLN A 171 5.87 -2.57 21.82
CA GLN A 171 5.28 -2.45 23.16
C GLN A 171 6.29 -2.71 24.29
N GLU A 172 7.41 -3.36 24.03
CA GLU A 172 8.53 -3.47 24.98
C GLU A 172 9.16 -2.10 25.28
N ASP A 173 9.26 -1.21 24.26
CA ASP A 173 9.85 0.12 24.41
C ASP A 173 8.79 1.17 24.73
N VAL A 174 7.64 1.11 24.05
CA VAL A 174 6.56 2.11 24.14
C VAL A 174 5.20 1.39 24.22
N PRO A 175 4.69 1.12 25.42
CA PRO A 175 3.40 0.46 25.60
C PRO A 175 2.26 1.24 24.94
N PHE A 176 1.44 0.55 24.15
CA PHE A 176 0.21 1.11 23.59
C PHE A 176 -0.90 1.13 24.61
N GLU A 177 -1.68 2.20 24.61
CA GLU A 177 -2.92 2.26 25.33
C GLU A 177 -3.99 1.35 24.69
N MET A 178 -4.96 0.88 25.46
CA MET A 178 -6.05 0.03 24.95
C MET A 178 -6.75 0.67 23.74
N ALA A 179 -6.98 1.98 23.78
CA ALA A 179 -7.60 2.73 22.70
C ALA A 179 -6.77 2.66 21.39
N GLU A 180 -5.44 2.62 21.49
CA GLU A 180 -4.56 2.48 20.33
C GLU A 180 -4.57 1.07 19.75
N LEU A 181 -4.59 0.04 20.63
CA LEU A 181 -4.67 -1.36 20.20
C LEU A 181 -5.95 -1.63 19.39
N TRP A 182 -7.09 -1.05 19.82
CA TRP A 182 -8.35 -1.16 19.08
C TRP A 182 -8.29 -0.50 17.69
N GLN A 183 -7.41 0.48 17.51
CA GLN A 183 -7.26 1.20 16.26
C GLN A 183 -6.20 0.59 15.32
N LEU A 184 -5.46 -0.45 15.73
CA LEU A 184 -4.42 -1.05 14.89
C LEU A 184 -4.98 -1.59 13.58
N ARG A 185 -6.10 -2.31 13.63
CA ARG A 185 -6.75 -2.86 12.45
C ARG A 185 -7.21 -1.76 11.49
N PRO A 186 -8.05 -0.77 11.90
CA PRO A 186 -8.44 0.32 11.01
C PRO A 186 -7.25 1.11 10.45
N PHE A 187 -6.19 1.29 11.21
CA PHE A 187 -5.00 2.00 10.74
C PHE A 187 -4.19 1.18 9.73
N THR A 188 -4.14 -0.12 9.89
CA THR A 188 -3.55 -1.02 8.90
C THR A 188 -4.36 -0.97 7.59
N GLU A 189 -5.68 -1.01 7.67
CA GLU A 189 -6.57 -0.86 6.53
C GLU A 189 -6.41 0.51 5.83
N LEU A 190 -6.31 1.61 6.60
CA LEU A 190 -6.05 2.93 6.03
C LEU A 190 -4.73 2.97 5.25
N ALA A 191 -3.66 2.42 5.81
CA ALA A 191 -2.37 2.40 5.15
C ALA A 191 -2.38 1.54 3.87
N LEU A 192 -3.15 0.45 3.83
CA LEU A 192 -3.38 -0.34 2.62
C LEU A 192 -4.21 0.44 1.58
N ILE A 193 -5.27 1.13 2.01
CA ILE A 193 -6.10 1.99 1.15
C ILE A 193 -5.26 3.10 0.51
N GLU A 194 -4.36 3.73 1.26
CA GLU A 194 -3.42 4.73 0.73
C GLU A 194 -2.51 4.14 -0.35
N LEU A 195 -1.99 2.93 -0.13
CA LEU A 195 -1.20 2.24 -1.13
C LEU A 195 -2.02 1.98 -2.39
N VAL A 196 -3.22 1.41 -2.26
CA VAL A 196 -4.11 1.13 -3.40
C VAL A 196 -4.44 2.41 -4.15
N ALA A 197 -4.73 3.51 -3.43
CA ALA A 197 -4.98 4.82 -4.04
C ALA A 197 -3.75 5.35 -4.80
N LYS A 198 -2.55 5.17 -4.25
CA LYS A 198 -1.28 5.56 -4.91
C LYS A 198 -1.03 4.73 -6.17
N GLU A 199 -1.15 3.41 -6.07
CA GLU A 199 -0.90 2.51 -7.19
C GLU A 199 -2.00 2.64 -8.27
N SER A 200 -3.25 2.90 -7.89
CA SER A 200 -4.33 3.12 -8.83
C SER A 200 -4.06 4.28 -9.81
N LYS A 201 -3.26 5.29 -9.41
CA LYS A 201 -2.85 6.38 -10.29
C LYS A 201 -2.01 5.90 -11.48
N ARG A 202 -1.32 4.77 -11.33
CA ARG A 202 -0.49 4.14 -12.37
C ARG A 202 -1.28 3.25 -13.31
N LEU A 203 -2.55 2.95 -12.97
CA LEU A 203 -3.45 2.18 -13.82
C LEU A 203 -3.91 3.02 -15.03
N ASP A 204 -2.99 3.73 -15.65
CA ASP A 204 -3.26 4.42 -16.89
C ASP A 204 -3.72 3.38 -17.90
N GLY A 205 -4.92 3.63 -18.44
CA GLY A 205 -5.56 2.71 -19.35
C GLY A 205 -4.69 2.37 -20.56
N ARG A 206 -3.68 1.56 -20.35
CA ARG A 206 -3.12 0.68 -21.38
C ARG A 206 -4.18 -0.37 -21.71
N ALA A 207 -5.37 0.14 -22.06
CA ALA A 207 -6.31 -0.61 -22.84
C ALA A 207 -5.57 -0.94 -24.13
N GLN A 208 -5.01 -2.13 -24.20
CA GLN A 208 -4.60 -2.66 -25.50
C GLN A 208 -5.88 -2.70 -26.30
N THR A 209 -5.94 -1.86 -27.33
CA THR A 209 -6.93 -2.02 -28.40
C THR A 209 -6.88 -3.48 -28.80
N ALA A 210 -7.98 -4.21 -28.58
CA ALA A 210 -8.07 -5.58 -29.03
C ALA A 210 -7.59 -5.58 -30.49
N PRO A 211 -6.66 -6.45 -30.91
CA PRO A 211 -6.27 -6.51 -32.30
C PRO A 211 -7.54 -6.77 -33.08
N SER A 212 -7.93 -5.79 -33.91
CA SER A 212 -9.05 -5.95 -34.84
C SER A 212 -8.79 -7.25 -35.57
N ALA A 213 -9.63 -8.25 -35.32
CA ALA A 213 -9.59 -9.47 -36.08
C ALA A 213 -9.85 -9.04 -37.52
N ASN A 214 -8.78 -8.91 -38.30
CA ASN A 214 -8.86 -8.80 -39.75
C ASN A 214 -9.55 -10.08 -40.22
N LEU A 215 -10.85 -9.99 -40.35
CA LEU A 215 -11.60 -10.86 -41.25
C LEU A 215 -11.00 -10.61 -42.63
N SER A 216 -9.93 -11.31 -42.95
CA SER A 216 -9.50 -11.47 -44.31
C SER A 216 -10.62 -12.23 -45.03
N GLU A 217 -11.49 -11.47 -45.68
CA GLU A 217 -12.40 -12.00 -46.67
C GLU A 217 -11.60 -12.88 -47.62
N GLY A 218 -11.83 -14.20 -47.50
CA GLY A 218 -11.33 -15.17 -48.45
C GLY A 218 -11.84 -14.86 -49.84
N LYS A 219 -10.98 -14.23 -50.64
CA LYS A 219 -11.17 -14.09 -52.05
C LYS A 219 -11.11 -15.49 -52.66
N THR A 220 -12.29 -16.07 -52.84
CA THR A 220 -12.50 -17.28 -53.64
C THR A 220 -12.08 -16.97 -55.09
N GLU A 221 -10.88 -17.31 -55.43
CA GLU A 221 -10.35 -17.30 -56.78
C GLU A 221 -10.99 -18.45 -57.56
N SER A 222 -11.99 -18.13 -58.36
CA SER A 222 -12.61 -19.06 -59.30
C SER A 222 -11.58 -19.42 -60.38
N ALA A 223 -11.18 -20.65 -60.42
CA ALA A 223 -10.37 -21.23 -61.51
C ALA A 223 -11.20 -21.27 -62.79
N PRO A 224 -10.61 -20.91 -63.96
CA PRO A 224 -11.28 -21.06 -65.27
C PRO A 224 -11.22 -22.53 -65.70
N THR A 225 -12.39 -23.10 -65.97
CA THR A 225 -12.52 -24.38 -66.62
C THR A 225 -12.15 -24.21 -68.10
N GLU A 226 -10.99 -24.66 -68.54
CA GLU A 226 -10.69 -24.88 -69.93
C GLU A 226 -11.42 -26.14 -70.46
N GLY A 227 -12.30 -25.91 -71.42
CA GLY A 227 -12.87 -26.95 -72.25
C GLY A 227 -11.88 -27.43 -73.30
N GLY A 228 -11.88 -28.70 -73.59
CA GLY A 228 -11.10 -29.34 -74.65
C GLY A 228 -11.65 -30.70 -75.06
N ARG A 229 -12.49 -30.66 -76.10
CA ARG A 229 -12.78 -31.78 -77.06
C ARG A 229 -13.31 -33.09 -76.51
#